data_47c7108da2ae035a2e5284d0d9063aee
#
_entry.id   47c7108da2ae035a2e5284d0d9063aee
#
_cell.length_a   1.000
_cell.length_b   1.000
_cell.length_c   1.000
_cell.angle_alpha   90.00
_cell.angle_beta   90.00
_cell.angle_gamma   90.00
#
_symmetry.space_group_name_H-M   'P 1'
#
loop_
_entity.id
_entity.type
_entity.pdbx_description
1 polymer ?
#
loop_
_entity_poly.entity_id
_entity_poly.type
_entity_poly.pdbx_seq_one_letter_code
_entity_poly.pdbx_strand_id
1 'polypeptide(L)'
;MRLSLTEEHTVLELTSRHRVTKVEADEVNPGTVVWVDITDPETSRPVHVRFSVLPADTDLEAVPEITPRSRELGTVEHDGGRFRVFGTYLGVVSGEN
;
A
#
# COMPACT_ATOMS: atom_id res chain seq x y z
N MET A 1 -10.58 -7.69 0.38
CA MET A 1 -10.39 -6.83 1.55
C MET A 1 -10.15 -5.39 1.07
N ARG A 2 -10.86 -4.48 1.66
CA ARG A 2 -10.76 -3.05 1.33
C ARG A 2 -9.93 -2.34 2.40
N LEU A 3 -8.85 -1.67 1.98
CA LEU A 3 -7.98 -0.94 2.90
C LEU A 3 -8.09 0.55 2.58
N SER A 4 -8.39 1.36 3.60
CA SER A 4 -8.48 2.82 3.44
C SER A 4 -7.17 3.46 3.91
N LEU A 5 -6.57 4.25 3.05
CA LEU A 5 -5.31 4.94 3.33
C LEU A 5 -5.58 6.43 3.38
N THR A 6 -5.46 7.02 4.56
CA THR A 6 -5.71 8.45 4.77
C THR A 6 -4.42 9.24 5.02
N GLU A 7 -3.28 8.55 5.09
CA GLU A 7 -1.99 9.17 5.34
C GLU A 7 -1.05 8.89 4.17
N GLU A 8 0.02 9.66 4.08
CA GLU A 8 1.01 9.49 3.02
C GLU A 8 1.68 8.11 3.09
N HIS A 9 1.98 7.64 4.29
CA HIS A 9 2.58 6.33 4.52
C HIS A 9 1.79 5.60 5.59
N THR A 10 1.41 4.36 5.33
CA THR A 10 0.66 3.53 6.27
C THR A 10 1.25 2.14 6.28
N VAL A 11 1.63 1.65 7.46
CA VAL A 11 2.13 0.28 7.61
C VAL A 11 0.98 -0.59 8.12
N LEU A 12 0.69 -1.65 7.38
CA LEU A 12 -0.38 -2.58 7.72
C LEU A 12 0.16 -3.99 7.80
N GLU A 13 -0.47 -4.81 8.64
CA GLU A 13 -0.18 -6.23 8.71
C GLU A 13 -1.10 -6.95 7.74
N LEU A 14 -0.52 -7.70 6.82
CA LEU A 14 -1.24 -8.52 5.86
C LEU A 14 -0.71 -9.95 5.94
N THR A 15 -1.21 -10.81 5.10
CA THR A 15 -0.65 -12.16 4.96
C THR A 15 0.36 -12.16 3.81
N SER A 16 1.32 -13.08 3.87
CA SER A 16 2.36 -13.16 2.85
C SER A 16 1.81 -13.47 1.47
N ARG A 17 0.68 -14.16 1.42
CA ARG A 17 0.03 -14.53 0.16
C ARG A 17 -1.15 -13.60 -0.10
N HIS A 18 -0.82 -12.38 -0.47
CA HIS A 18 -1.82 -11.39 -0.85
C HIS A 18 -1.51 -10.85 -2.23
N ARG A 19 -2.52 -10.28 -2.86
CA ARG A 19 -2.35 -9.62 -4.16
C ARG A 19 -3.21 -8.37 -4.18
N VAL A 20 -2.60 -7.26 -4.56
CA VAL A 20 -3.35 -6.03 -4.76
C VAL A 20 -4.05 -6.13 -6.11
N THR A 21 -5.37 -5.96 -6.10
CA THR A 21 -6.20 -6.10 -7.28
C THR A 21 -6.63 -4.76 -7.86
N LYS A 22 -6.70 -3.71 -7.03
CA LYS A 22 -7.17 -2.42 -7.48
C LYS A 22 -6.77 -1.33 -6.51
N VAL A 23 -6.45 -0.14 -7.03
CA VAL A 23 -6.32 1.09 -6.25
C VAL A 23 -7.27 2.12 -6.83
N GLU A 24 -7.94 2.88 -5.97
CA GLU A 24 -8.90 3.89 -6.41
C GLU A 24 -9.00 5.00 -5.36
N ALA A 25 -9.52 6.15 -5.79
CA ALA A 25 -9.82 7.21 -4.86
C ALA A 25 -11.05 6.84 -4.04
N ASP A 26 -11.04 7.22 -2.76
CA ASP A 26 -12.23 7.04 -1.91
C ASP A 26 -13.24 8.12 -2.30
N GLU A 27 -14.47 7.70 -2.64
CA GLU A 27 -15.50 8.62 -3.08
C GLU A 27 -16.18 9.36 -1.93
N VAL A 28 -16.09 8.82 -0.72
CA VAL A 28 -16.82 9.34 0.44
C VAL A 28 -15.90 10.14 1.36
N ASN A 29 -14.70 9.65 1.59
CA ASN A 29 -13.73 10.26 2.50
C ASN A 29 -12.48 10.65 1.74
N PRO A 30 -11.72 11.66 2.21
CA PRO A 30 -10.41 11.94 1.63
C PRO A 30 -9.50 10.71 1.78
N GLY A 31 -8.83 10.34 0.71
CA GLY A 31 -7.87 9.24 0.77
C GLY A 31 -7.94 8.31 -0.42
N THR A 32 -7.28 7.19 -0.25
CA THR A 32 -7.10 6.18 -1.28
C THR A 32 -7.58 4.83 -0.74
N VAL A 33 -8.19 4.04 -1.60
CA VAL A 33 -8.61 2.68 -1.27
C VAL A 33 -7.76 1.70 -2.05
N VAL A 34 -7.24 0.70 -1.34
CA VAL A 34 -6.50 -0.41 -1.95
C VAL A 34 -7.31 -1.69 -1.71
N TRP A 35 -7.59 -2.41 -2.77
CA TRP A 35 -8.29 -3.69 -2.70
C TRP A 35 -7.27 -4.82 -2.76
N VAL A 36 -7.36 -5.75 -1.82
CA VAL A 36 -6.40 -6.83 -1.67
C VAL A 36 -7.14 -8.16 -1.57
N ASP A 37 -6.70 -9.13 -2.38
CA ASP A 37 -7.15 -10.51 -2.25
C ASP A 37 -6.15 -11.29 -1.41
N ILE A 38 -6.68 -12.08 -0.49
CA ILE A 38 -5.86 -12.98 0.32
C ILE A 38 -6.00 -14.37 -0.29
N THR A 39 -4.85 -14.95 -0.63
CA THR A 39 -4.80 -16.32 -1.18
C THR A 39 -4.14 -17.24 -0.16
N ASP A 40 -4.59 -18.47 -0.09
CA ASP A 40 -4.05 -19.50 0.81
C ASP A 40 -3.84 -19.01 2.24
N PRO A 41 -4.90 -18.52 2.91
CA PRO A 41 -4.73 -17.94 4.24
C PRO A 41 -4.17 -18.94 5.26
N GLU A 42 -4.36 -20.23 5.04
CA GLU A 42 -3.88 -21.26 5.97
C GLU A 42 -2.35 -21.43 5.91
N THR A 43 -1.73 -21.10 4.78
CA THR A 43 -0.29 -21.24 4.62
C THR A 43 0.44 -19.90 4.65
N SER A 44 -0.31 -18.80 4.73
CA SER A 44 0.26 -17.46 4.75
C SER A 44 0.81 -17.10 6.12
N ARG A 45 1.85 -16.30 6.14
CA ARG A 45 2.43 -15.75 7.37
C ARG A 45 2.08 -14.26 7.45
N PRO A 46 1.93 -13.70 8.66
CA PRO A 46 1.74 -12.26 8.78
C PRO A 46 3.00 -11.51 8.32
N VAL A 47 2.79 -10.49 7.53
CA VAL A 47 3.88 -9.64 7.04
C VAL A 47 3.48 -8.18 7.19
N HIS A 48 4.46 -7.30 7.29
CA HIS A 48 4.23 -5.86 7.27
C HIS A 48 4.44 -5.33 5.86
N VAL A 49 3.50 -4.53 5.40
CA VAL A 49 3.58 -3.84 4.11
C VAL A 49 3.31 -2.37 4.36
N ARG A 50 4.18 -1.52 3.85
CA ARG A 50 3.96 -0.08 3.87
C ARG A 50 3.31 0.34 2.56
N PHE A 51 2.17 1.01 2.66
CA PHE A 51 1.55 1.64 1.51
C PHE A 51 1.88 3.12 1.52
N SER A 52 2.31 3.64 0.37
CA SER A 52 2.67 5.04 0.22
C SER A 52 1.84 5.66 -0.90
N VAL A 53 1.26 6.81 -0.63
CA VAL A 53 0.46 7.56 -1.60
C VAL A 53 1.16 8.91 -1.78
N LEU A 54 1.73 9.13 -2.95
CA LEU A 54 2.58 10.30 -3.20
C LEU A 54 2.09 11.07 -4.43
N PRO A 55 2.17 12.41 -4.40
CA PRO A 55 1.91 13.18 -5.62
C PRO A 55 2.70 12.64 -6.80
N ALA A 56 2.09 12.63 -7.97
CA ALA A 56 2.71 11.99 -9.15
C ALA A 56 4.03 12.63 -9.57
N ASP A 57 4.26 13.88 -9.20
CA ASP A 57 5.48 14.61 -9.53
C ASP A 57 6.54 14.54 -8.43
N THR A 58 6.33 13.70 -7.40
CA THR A 58 7.28 13.55 -6.31
C THR A 58 8.58 12.93 -6.80
N ASP A 59 9.70 13.49 -6.36
CA ASP A 59 11.03 12.91 -6.59
C ASP A 59 11.18 11.71 -5.66
N LEU A 60 11.07 10.52 -6.20
CA LEU A 60 11.09 9.29 -5.39
C LEU A 60 12.43 9.07 -4.72
N GLU A 61 13.51 9.60 -5.28
CA GLU A 61 14.83 9.47 -4.65
C GLU A 61 14.93 10.27 -3.35
N ALA A 62 14.07 11.26 -3.18
CA ALA A 62 14.04 12.07 -1.97
C ALA A 62 13.13 11.48 -0.90
N VAL A 63 12.44 10.35 -1.18
CA VAL A 63 11.50 9.73 -0.24
C VAL A 63 12.14 8.45 0.31
N PRO A 64 12.59 8.46 1.57
CA PRO A 64 13.30 7.30 2.13
C PRO A 64 12.43 6.05 2.25
N GLU A 65 11.11 6.22 2.34
CA GLU A 65 10.18 5.09 2.42
C GLU A 65 10.10 4.31 1.10
N ILE A 66 10.48 4.93 -0.02
CA ILE A 66 10.51 4.26 -1.31
C ILE A 66 11.89 3.60 -1.46
N THR A 67 11.90 2.29 -1.60
CA THR A 67 13.12 1.49 -1.63
C THR A 67 13.11 0.59 -2.87
N PRO A 68 14.19 -0.15 -3.16
CA PRO A 68 14.17 -1.14 -4.24
C PRO A 68 13.09 -2.22 -4.09
N ARG A 69 12.53 -2.38 -2.88
CA ARG A 69 11.44 -3.31 -2.65
C ARG A 69 10.06 -2.71 -2.91
N SER A 70 10.00 -1.42 -3.18
CA SER A 70 8.74 -0.75 -3.46
C SER A 70 8.27 -1.07 -4.87
N ARG A 71 6.96 -1.25 -5.00
CA ARG A 71 6.32 -1.48 -6.30
C ARG A 71 5.19 -0.49 -6.47
N GLU A 72 5.09 0.05 -7.66
CA GLU A 72 3.95 0.91 -7.98
C GLU A 72 2.72 0.03 -8.21
N LEU A 73 1.66 0.30 -7.46
CA LEU A 73 0.42 -0.47 -7.50
C LEU A 73 -0.59 0.16 -8.46
N GLY A 74 -0.52 1.46 -8.68
CA GLY A 74 -1.42 2.17 -9.55
C GLY A 74 -1.40 3.66 -9.30
N THR A 75 -2.28 4.37 -9.96
CA THR A 75 -2.45 5.81 -9.79
C THR A 75 -3.91 6.11 -9.48
N VAL A 76 -4.13 7.17 -8.72
CA VAL A 76 -5.47 7.66 -8.40
C VAL A 76 -5.50 9.16 -8.64
N GLU A 77 -6.70 9.67 -8.89
CA GLU A 77 -6.92 11.11 -9.05
C GLU A 77 -8.03 11.53 -8.11
N HIS A 78 -7.78 12.55 -7.30
CA HIS A 78 -8.80 13.16 -6.48
C HIS A 78 -8.39 14.60 -6.16
N ASP A 79 -9.39 15.45 -5.94
CA ASP A 79 -9.22 16.86 -5.60
C ASP A 79 -8.30 17.60 -6.59
N GLY A 80 -8.40 17.23 -7.88
CA GLY A 80 -7.62 17.87 -8.93
C GLY A 80 -6.16 17.44 -8.99
N GLY A 81 -5.75 16.49 -8.15
CA GLY A 81 -4.38 15.98 -8.12
C GLY A 81 -4.28 14.54 -8.55
N ARG A 82 -3.11 14.17 -9.06
CA ARG A 82 -2.80 12.78 -9.39
C ARG A 82 -1.80 12.26 -8.39
N PHE A 83 -2.03 11.04 -7.92
CA PHE A 83 -1.18 10.40 -6.92
C PHE A 83 -0.76 9.01 -7.41
N ARG A 84 0.45 8.61 -7.04
CA ARG A 84 0.96 7.27 -7.30
C ARG A 84 0.92 6.49 -5.99
N VAL A 85 0.49 5.23 -6.06
CA VAL A 85 0.36 4.37 -4.89
C VAL A 85 1.41 3.28 -4.98
N PHE A 86 2.20 3.14 -3.90
CA PHE A 86 3.27 2.15 -3.83
C PHE A 86 3.02 1.20 -2.67
N GLY A 87 3.46 -0.04 -2.83
CA GLY A 87 3.53 -1.00 -1.73
C GLY A 87 4.97 -1.41 -1.53
N THR A 88 5.41 -1.44 -0.28
CA THR A 88 6.77 -1.83 0.09
C THR A 88 6.71 -2.97 1.09
N TYR A 89 7.24 -4.11 0.71
CA TYR A 89 7.31 -5.27 1.61
C TYR A 89 8.39 -5.01 2.67
N LEU A 90 8.00 -5.08 3.94
CA LEU A 90 8.90 -4.80 5.05
C LEU A 90 9.40 -6.07 5.74
N GLY A 91 8.74 -7.20 5.53
CA GLY A 91 9.19 -8.46 6.08
C GLY A 91 8.12 -9.16 6.90
N VAL A 92 8.44 -10.37 7.36
CA VAL A 92 7.57 -11.18 8.19
C VAL A 92 7.45 -10.54 9.56
N VAL A 93 6.25 -10.53 10.12
CA VAL A 93 6.05 -10.05 11.49
C VAL A 93 6.77 -11.03 12.41
N SER A 94 7.71 -10.50 13.23
CA SER A 94 8.48 -11.26 14.18
C SER A 94 7.63 -11.50 15.41
N GLY A 95 7.16 -12.67 15.58
CA GLY A 95 6.35 -12.98 16.75
C GLY A 95 7.13 -13.07 18.00
N GLU A 96 7.83 -12.95 18.40
CA GLU A 96 8.33 -13.19 19.46
C GLU A 96 8.19 -13.60 20.10
N ASN A 97 8.26 -13.87 20.25
CA ASN A 97 8.27 -14.20 20.68
C ASN A 97 8.31 -14.56 21.08
#